data_e9f85f0237399fef7a7f3a617d13b347
#
_entry.id   e9f85f0237399fef7a7f3a617d13b347
#
_cell.length_a   1.000
_cell.length_b   1.000
_cell.length_c   1.000
_cell.angle_alpha   90.00
_cell.angle_beta   90.00
_cell.angle_gamma   90.00
#
_symmetry.space_group_name_H-M   'P 1'
#
loop_
_entity.id
_entity.type
_entity.pdbx_description
1 polymer ?
#
loop_
_entity_poly.entity_id
_entity_poly.type
_entity_poly.pdbx_seq_one_letter_code
_entity_poly.pdbx_strand_id
1 'polypeptide(L)'
;NMAVAKQNGDVIPFVKQKDYIMVNNDLGGGSFGKTVLLQDPFIDELFVAKKYEPEYDGIKEQFYKNFLDEIKILYKLNHRNIVRIYNYYAYENIYTGYILMEYIDGKNIGDFISDYFAPFAETTLDDVFLQLIDAFCYIEAHGIIHRDIREGNILIDKSGTVKVIDFGIGKIASKVDGGDADSLVADINRAASDTLPQEYYDGIYTSLTDMFYLAELFGRLIDNAGSCDRTDFSYNDILNKMMEKKPENRFESFA
;
A
#
# COMPACT_ATOMS: atom_id res chain seq x y z
N ASN A 1 -41.67 23.73 8.23
CA ASN A 1 -41.17 23.15 6.98
C ASN A 1 -41.41 21.66 7.04
N MET A 2 -42.44 21.16 6.33
CA MET A 2 -42.62 19.72 6.14
C MET A 2 -41.49 19.21 5.28
N ALA A 3 -40.74 18.24 5.80
CA ALA A 3 -39.73 17.53 5.01
C ALA A 3 -40.46 16.79 3.88
N VAL A 4 -40.16 17.12 2.64
CA VAL A 4 -40.66 16.40 1.47
C VAL A 4 -40.10 14.97 1.53
N ALA A 5 -40.97 13.96 1.47
CA ALA A 5 -40.53 12.57 1.44
C ALA A 5 -39.68 12.32 0.18
N LYS A 6 -38.49 11.76 0.37
CA LYS A 6 -37.58 11.40 -0.73
C LYS A 6 -38.05 10.12 -1.43
N GLN A 7 -37.84 10.05 -2.73
CA GLN A 7 -38.16 8.90 -3.59
C GLN A 7 -36.88 8.20 -4.04
N ASN A 8 -37.02 7.00 -4.59
CA ASN A 8 -35.88 6.29 -5.18
C ASN A 8 -35.29 7.09 -6.34
N GLY A 9 -33.98 7.29 -6.32
CA GLY A 9 -33.24 8.10 -7.30
C GLY A 9 -33.00 9.56 -6.91
N ASP A 10 -33.63 10.03 -5.84
CA ASP A 10 -33.38 11.39 -5.34
C ASP A 10 -31.96 11.52 -4.76
N VAL A 11 -31.30 12.62 -5.09
CA VAL A 11 -30.02 12.99 -4.48
C VAL A 11 -30.26 13.43 -3.04
N ILE A 12 -29.58 12.77 -2.09
CA ILE A 12 -29.67 13.10 -0.66
C ILE A 12 -28.35 13.77 -0.24
N PRO A 13 -28.32 15.10 -0.07
CA PRO A 13 -27.13 15.77 0.43
C PRO A 13 -27.03 15.55 1.95
N PHE A 14 -25.90 15.02 2.42
CA PHE A 14 -25.55 15.03 3.84
C PHE A 14 -24.92 16.38 4.18
N VAL A 15 -25.71 17.28 4.70
CA VAL A 15 -25.36 18.72 4.87
C VAL A 15 -24.40 18.95 6.05
N LYS A 16 -24.25 17.99 6.96
CA LYS A 16 -23.40 18.16 8.13
C LYS A 16 -21.95 17.81 7.78
N GLN A 17 -21.11 18.83 7.68
CA GLN A 17 -19.67 18.64 7.70
C GLN A 17 -19.25 18.06 9.07
N LYS A 18 -18.34 17.11 9.03
CA LYS A 18 -17.70 16.53 10.20
C LYS A 18 -16.34 17.18 10.35
N ASP A 19 -16.09 17.78 11.49
CA ASP A 19 -14.78 18.36 11.79
C ASP A 19 -13.88 17.30 12.42
N TYR A 20 -12.61 17.31 12.03
CA TYR A 20 -11.55 16.50 12.58
C TYR A 20 -10.50 17.40 13.23
N ILE A 21 -9.87 16.91 14.29
CA ILE A 21 -8.73 17.56 14.92
C ILE A 21 -7.46 17.03 14.26
N MET A 22 -6.59 17.91 13.80
CA MET A 22 -5.28 17.52 13.27
C MET A 22 -4.36 17.17 14.43
N VAL A 23 -3.94 15.91 14.50
CA VAL A 23 -3.01 15.39 15.53
C VAL A 23 -1.57 15.49 15.06
N ASN A 24 -1.32 15.11 13.79
CA ASN A 24 -0.02 15.22 13.16
C ASN A 24 -0.20 15.66 11.71
N ASN A 25 0.50 16.72 11.32
CA ASN A 25 0.39 17.30 9.98
C ASN A 25 1.37 16.69 8.98
N ASP A 26 2.18 15.72 9.36
CA ASP A 26 3.13 15.05 8.51
C ASP A 26 3.43 13.62 9.01
N LEU A 27 2.72 12.65 8.47
CA LEU A 27 3.01 11.21 8.63
C LEU A 27 3.90 10.68 7.50
N GLY A 28 4.36 11.57 6.63
CA GLY A 28 5.08 11.24 5.41
C GLY A 28 4.24 11.55 4.17
N GLY A 29 4.92 11.59 3.05
CA GLY A 29 4.31 11.85 1.74
C GLY A 29 5.10 11.17 0.64
N GLY A 30 4.50 11.05 -0.52
CA GLY A 30 5.13 10.65 -1.78
C GLY A 30 4.84 11.70 -2.84
N SER A 31 5.35 11.47 -4.05
CA SER A 31 5.24 12.40 -5.20
C SER A 31 3.80 12.85 -5.53
N PHE A 32 2.79 12.17 -5.02
CA PHE A 32 1.38 12.43 -5.33
C PHE A 32 0.53 12.85 -4.13
N GLY A 33 1.12 13.04 -2.93
CA GLY A 33 0.29 13.50 -1.83
C GLY A 33 0.95 13.57 -0.46
N LYS A 34 0.27 14.26 0.42
CA LYS A 34 0.62 14.45 1.83
C LYS A 34 -0.32 13.65 2.72
N THR A 35 0.24 12.99 3.73
CA THR A 35 -0.50 12.17 4.68
C THR A 35 -0.49 12.82 6.06
N VAL A 36 -1.67 12.92 6.68
CA VAL A 36 -1.85 13.54 7.99
C VAL A 36 -2.66 12.63 8.93
N LEU A 37 -2.41 12.76 10.23
CA LEU A 37 -3.17 12.09 11.28
C LEU A 37 -4.26 13.01 11.80
N LEU A 38 -5.49 12.51 11.81
CA LEU A 38 -6.68 13.20 12.26
C LEU A 38 -7.33 12.41 13.42
N GLN A 39 -7.97 13.15 14.32
CA GLN A 39 -8.82 12.59 15.37
C GLN A 39 -10.26 13.02 15.15
N ASP A 40 -11.17 12.07 15.26
CA ASP A 40 -12.60 12.35 15.33
C ASP A 40 -12.98 12.65 16.80
N PRO A 41 -13.37 13.88 17.14
CA PRO A 41 -13.63 14.25 18.53
C PRO A 41 -14.92 13.65 19.10
N PHE A 42 -15.80 13.08 18.26
CA PHE A 42 -17.07 12.51 18.71
C PHE A 42 -16.96 11.05 19.14
N ILE A 43 -16.05 10.30 18.52
CA ILE A 43 -15.87 8.87 18.78
C ILE A 43 -14.48 8.55 19.32
N ASP A 44 -13.63 9.59 19.46
CA ASP A 44 -12.25 9.51 19.98
C ASP A 44 -11.36 8.54 19.19
N GLU A 45 -11.60 8.44 17.87
CA GLU A 45 -10.87 7.55 16.98
C GLU A 45 -9.89 8.31 16.09
N LEU A 46 -8.77 7.66 15.76
CA LEU A 46 -7.74 8.18 14.87
C LEU A 46 -7.93 7.69 13.43
N PHE A 47 -7.68 8.59 12.50
CA PHE A 47 -7.77 8.36 11.06
C PHE A 47 -6.57 8.94 10.35
N VAL A 48 -6.18 8.29 9.25
CA VAL A 48 -5.22 8.85 8.31
C VAL A 48 -5.97 9.49 7.16
N ALA A 49 -5.63 10.72 6.83
CA ALA A 49 -6.09 11.38 5.60
C ALA A 49 -4.93 11.55 4.63
N LYS A 50 -5.03 10.90 3.47
CA LYS A 50 -4.10 11.06 2.35
C LYS A 50 -4.69 12.06 1.38
N LYS A 51 -4.00 13.20 1.19
CA LYS A 51 -4.38 14.24 0.24
C LYS A 51 -3.75 13.96 -1.12
N TYR A 52 -4.53 13.99 -2.18
CA TYR A 52 -4.00 14.05 -3.55
C TYR A 52 -3.50 15.46 -3.82
N GLU A 53 -2.19 15.62 -3.89
CA GLU A 53 -1.49 16.89 -4.09
C GLU A 53 -0.16 16.65 -4.80
N PRO A 54 -0.16 16.39 -6.12
CA PRO A 54 1.07 16.19 -6.87
C PRO A 54 1.95 17.45 -6.82
N GLU A 55 3.27 17.26 -6.78
CA GLU A 55 4.25 18.33 -6.64
C GLU A 55 4.18 19.38 -7.77
N TYR A 56 3.74 18.97 -8.96
CA TYR A 56 3.64 19.83 -10.13
C TYR A 56 2.18 20.05 -10.50
N ASP A 57 1.73 21.30 -10.47
CA ASP A 57 0.35 21.69 -10.83
C ASP A 57 -0.04 21.27 -12.26
N GLY A 58 0.92 21.25 -13.19
CA GLY A 58 0.67 20.88 -14.59
C GLY A 58 0.24 19.42 -14.81
N ILE A 59 0.44 18.54 -13.83
CA ILE A 59 0.06 17.12 -13.91
C ILE A 59 -1.18 16.77 -13.10
N LYS A 60 -1.73 17.72 -12.34
CA LYS A 60 -2.87 17.48 -11.45
C LYS A 60 -4.08 16.90 -12.16
N GLU A 61 -4.51 17.52 -13.25
CA GLU A 61 -5.65 17.05 -14.03
C GLU A 61 -5.41 15.68 -14.64
N GLN A 62 -4.23 15.48 -15.24
CA GLN A 62 -3.85 14.26 -15.92
C GLN A 62 -3.90 13.04 -14.99
N PHE A 63 -3.38 13.18 -13.78
CA PHE A 63 -3.31 12.06 -12.82
C PHE A 63 -4.50 12.00 -11.85
N TYR A 64 -5.40 12.99 -11.85
CA TYR A 64 -6.59 12.97 -11.00
C TYR A 64 -7.49 11.77 -11.27
N LYS A 65 -7.59 11.35 -12.55
CA LYS A 65 -8.33 10.15 -12.90
C LYS A 65 -7.73 8.90 -12.25
N ASN A 66 -6.41 8.79 -12.20
CA ASN A 66 -5.73 7.67 -11.57
C ASN A 66 -6.02 7.63 -10.06
N PHE A 67 -6.03 8.79 -9.40
CA PHE A 67 -6.44 8.92 -8.01
C PHE A 67 -7.89 8.42 -7.78
N LEU A 68 -8.82 8.78 -8.66
CA LEU A 68 -10.21 8.29 -8.57
C LEU A 68 -10.31 6.77 -8.82
N ASP A 69 -9.50 6.23 -9.73
CA ASP A 69 -9.46 4.81 -10.02
C ASP A 69 -8.83 4.03 -8.85
N GLU A 70 -7.80 4.57 -8.19
CA GLU A 70 -7.25 4.04 -6.95
C GLU A 70 -8.33 3.93 -5.87
N ILE A 71 -9.09 5.00 -5.64
CA ILE A 71 -10.21 4.99 -4.69
C ILE A 71 -11.20 3.85 -5.01
N LYS A 72 -11.61 3.70 -6.26
CA LYS A 72 -12.58 2.66 -6.67
C LYS A 72 -12.09 1.24 -6.37
N ILE A 73 -10.79 1.01 -6.52
CA ILE A 73 -10.17 -0.28 -6.24
C ILE A 73 -10.09 -0.50 -4.73
N LEU A 74 -9.45 0.42 -4.02
CA LEU A 74 -9.21 0.30 -2.58
C LEU A 74 -10.53 0.24 -1.78
N TYR A 75 -11.57 0.96 -2.21
CA TYR A 75 -12.87 0.96 -1.54
C TYR A 75 -13.58 -0.39 -1.58
N LYS A 76 -13.26 -1.24 -2.56
CA LYS A 76 -13.81 -2.59 -2.68
C LYS A 76 -13.06 -3.62 -1.84
N LEU A 77 -11.82 -3.34 -1.46
CA LEU A 77 -11.01 -4.25 -0.68
C LEU A 77 -11.44 -4.23 0.79
N ASN A 78 -11.70 -5.42 1.33
CA ASN A 78 -12.04 -5.61 2.73
C ASN A 78 -11.34 -6.87 3.24
N HIS A 79 -10.12 -6.70 3.72
CA HIS A 79 -9.29 -7.79 4.21
C HIS A 79 -8.53 -7.33 5.46
N ARG A 80 -8.33 -8.24 6.44
CA ARG A 80 -7.66 -7.89 7.70
C ARG A 80 -6.24 -7.35 7.53
N ASN A 81 -5.54 -7.82 6.50
CA ASN A 81 -4.16 -7.46 6.21
C ASN A 81 -4.02 -6.37 5.12
N ILE A 82 -5.11 -5.68 4.79
CA ILE A 82 -5.11 -4.53 3.88
C ILE A 82 -5.71 -3.33 4.61
N VAL A 83 -5.15 -2.14 4.39
CA VAL A 83 -5.67 -0.90 4.96
C VAL A 83 -7.12 -0.67 4.55
N ARG A 84 -7.97 -0.33 5.51
CA ARG A 84 -9.37 -0.06 5.25
C ARG A 84 -9.58 1.41 4.89
N ILE A 85 -10.29 1.67 3.80
CA ILE A 85 -10.81 2.99 3.46
C ILE A 85 -12.18 3.17 4.09
N TYR A 86 -12.37 4.28 4.81
CA TYR A 86 -13.64 4.64 5.44
C TYR A 86 -14.45 5.61 4.59
N ASN A 87 -13.77 6.57 3.95
CA ASN A 87 -14.43 7.58 3.14
C ASN A 87 -13.46 8.23 2.15
N TYR A 88 -13.99 8.98 1.20
CA TYR A 88 -13.21 9.83 0.30
C TYR A 88 -13.94 11.14 0.03
N TYR A 89 -13.19 12.16 -0.33
CA TYR A 89 -13.68 13.48 -0.70
C TYR A 89 -13.02 13.89 -1.99
N ALA A 90 -13.80 14.06 -3.05
CA ALA A 90 -13.32 14.42 -4.38
C ALA A 90 -13.77 15.84 -4.74
N TYR A 91 -12.83 16.66 -5.19
CA TYR A 91 -13.04 18.06 -5.60
C TYR A 91 -12.62 18.23 -7.05
N GLU A 92 -13.51 17.85 -7.98
CA GLU A 92 -13.21 17.79 -9.42
C GLU A 92 -12.81 19.14 -10.02
N ASN A 93 -13.42 20.22 -9.56
CA ASN A 93 -13.18 21.60 -10.04
C ASN A 93 -11.76 22.13 -9.77
N ILE A 94 -11.01 21.51 -8.88
CA ILE A 94 -9.62 21.88 -8.54
C ILE A 94 -8.68 20.66 -8.57
N TYR A 95 -9.15 19.55 -9.12
CA TYR A 95 -8.39 18.31 -9.27
C TYR A 95 -7.64 17.88 -8.01
N THR A 96 -8.36 17.84 -6.87
CA THR A 96 -7.81 17.39 -5.59
C THR A 96 -8.81 16.50 -4.87
N GLY A 97 -8.36 15.86 -3.81
CA GLY A 97 -9.20 15.00 -2.99
C GLY A 97 -8.48 14.47 -1.77
N TYR A 98 -9.24 13.76 -0.95
CA TYR A 98 -8.73 13.11 0.25
C TYR A 98 -9.28 11.69 0.32
N ILE A 99 -8.45 10.77 0.77
CA ILE A 99 -8.86 9.43 1.19
C ILE A 99 -8.73 9.38 2.71
N LEU A 100 -9.83 9.03 3.39
CA LEU A 100 -9.85 8.81 4.84
C LEU A 100 -9.75 7.30 5.09
N MET A 101 -8.71 6.89 5.80
CA MET A 101 -8.40 5.48 6.01
C MET A 101 -8.02 5.15 7.45
N GLU A 102 -7.93 3.88 7.74
CA GLU A 102 -7.51 3.30 8.99
C GLU A 102 -6.14 3.86 9.42
N TYR A 103 -6.03 4.28 10.69
CA TYR A 103 -4.74 4.54 11.31
C TYR A 103 -4.16 3.24 11.86
N ILE A 104 -2.92 2.96 11.53
CA ILE A 104 -2.21 1.76 11.97
C ILE A 104 -1.13 2.20 12.95
N ASP A 105 -1.35 1.92 14.24
CA ASP A 105 -0.38 2.19 15.30
C ASP A 105 0.68 1.09 15.32
N GLY A 106 1.71 1.27 14.50
CA GLY A 106 2.73 0.26 14.30
C GLY A 106 4.00 0.80 13.66
N LYS A 107 4.79 -0.11 13.11
CA LYS A 107 6.06 0.15 12.42
C LYS A 107 5.98 -0.34 10.98
N ASN A 108 6.83 0.19 10.10
CA ASN A 108 7.02 -0.46 8.81
C ASN A 108 7.73 -1.81 8.99
N ILE A 109 7.62 -2.67 7.99
CA ILE A 109 8.14 -4.04 8.06
C ILE A 109 9.66 -4.08 8.25
N GLY A 110 10.41 -3.11 7.71
CA GLY A 110 11.86 -3.03 7.88
C GLY A 110 12.25 -2.77 9.33
N ASP A 111 11.63 -1.76 9.95
CA ASP A 111 11.84 -1.45 11.36
C ASP A 111 11.37 -2.59 12.28
N PHE A 112 10.25 -3.24 11.93
CA PHE A 112 9.75 -4.38 12.70
C PHE A 112 10.75 -5.54 12.69
N ILE A 113 11.28 -5.92 11.55
CA ILE A 113 12.24 -7.03 11.41
C ILE A 113 13.58 -6.66 12.06
N SER A 114 14.03 -5.41 11.94
CA SER A 114 15.26 -4.94 12.60
C SER A 114 15.17 -5.01 14.13
N ASP A 115 13.98 -4.77 14.68
CA ASP A 115 13.72 -4.81 16.12
C ASP A 115 13.20 -6.18 16.60
N TYR A 116 13.17 -7.19 15.72
CA TYR A 116 12.57 -8.52 15.97
C TYR A 116 13.11 -9.22 17.23
N PHE A 117 14.37 -8.96 17.60
CA PHE A 117 14.98 -9.51 18.83
C PHE A 117 14.75 -8.64 20.07
N ALA A 118 13.94 -7.60 19.99
CA ALA A 118 13.45 -6.97 21.22
C ALA A 118 12.63 -8.02 22.00
N PRO A 119 12.83 -8.16 23.33
CA PRO A 119 12.40 -9.33 24.13
C PRO A 119 10.87 -9.52 24.24
N PHE A 120 10.07 -8.94 23.37
CA PHE A 120 8.60 -8.91 23.46
C PHE A 120 7.86 -9.15 22.13
N ALA A 121 8.54 -9.61 21.08
CA ALA A 121 7.85 -9.93 19.82
C ALA A 121 7.15 -11.30 19.95
N GLU A 122 5.84 -11.30 20.18
CA GLU A 122 5.01 -12.52 20.14
C GLU A 122 4.79 -13.01 18.69
N THR A 123 4.92 -12.12 17.70
CA THR A 123 4.69 -12.40 16.28
C THR A 123 5.98 -12.90 15.63
N THR A 124 5.93 -14.06 15.02
CA THR A 124 7.09 -14.67 14.35
C THR A 124 7.26 -14.15 12.91
N LEU A 125 8.44 -14.36 12.31
CA LEU A 125 8.66 -14.09 10.89
C LEU A 125 7.75 -14.93 10.01
N ASP A 126 7.49 -16.17 10.41
CA ASP A 126 6.54 -17.05 9.74
C ASP A 126 5.13 -16.47 9.74
N ASP A 127 4.67 -15.92 10.90
CA ASP A 127 3.35 -15.28 11.00
C ASP A 127 3.25 -14.05 10.10
N VAL A 128 4.30 -13.23 10.04
CA VAL A 128 4.34 -12.05 9.16
C VAL A 128 4.27 -12.47 7.70
N PHE A 129 5.07 -13.47 7.32
CA PHE A 129 5.09 -13.97 5.94
C PHE A 129 3.75 -14.55 5.51
N LEU A 130 3.13 -15.38 6.34
CA LEU A 130 1.82 -15.96 6.05
C LEU A 130 0.73 -14.90 5.92
N GLN A 131 0.75 -13.86 6.75
CA GLN A 131 -0.18 -12.74 6.63
C GLN A 131 0.02 -11.96 5.33
N LEU A 132 1.27 -11.79 4.86
CA LEU A 132 1.56 -11.18 3.56
C LEU A 132 1.01 -12.04 2.42
N ILE A 133 1.27 -13.34 2.44
CA ILE A 133 0.73 -14.27 1.42
C ILE A 133 -0.79 -14.20 1.38
N ASP A 134 -1.47 -14.22 2.53
CA ASP A 134 -2.94 -14.12 2.62
C ASP A 134 -3.47 -12.81 2.01
N ALA A 135 -2.80 -11.66 2.30
CA ALA A 135 -3.14 -10.38 1.69
C ALA A 135 -2.99 -10.40 0.17
N PHE A 136 -1.88 -10.95 -0.34
CA PHE A 136 -1.61 -10.97 -1.77
C PHE A 136 -2.44 -12.00 -2.52
N CYS A 137 -2.81 -13.13 -1.92
CA CYS A 137 -3.85 -14.03 -2.43
C CYS A 137 -5.18 -13.29 -2.64
N TYR A 138 -5.57 -12.50 -1.65
CA TYR A 138 -6.81 -11.71 -1.74
C TYR A 138 -6.74 -10.63 -2.83
N ILE A 139 -5.62 -9.90 -2.94
CA ILE A 139 -5.36 -8.88 -3.97
C ILE A 139 -5.44 -9.50 -5.36
N GLU A 140 -4.73 -10.63 -5.58
CA GLU A 140 -4.71 -11.37 -6.84
C GLU A 140 -6.10 -11.89 -7.23
N ALA A 141 -6.85 -12.47 -6.27
CA ALA A 141 -8.21 -12.96 -6.49
C ALA A 141 -9.19 -11.86 -6.94
N HIS A 142 -8.90 -10.58 -6.64
CA HIS A 142 -9.66 -9.43 -7.11
C HIS A 142 -9.14 -8.84 -8.43
N GLY A 143 -8.16 -9.50 -9.06
CA GLY A 143 -7.56 -9.05 -10.32
C GLY A 143 -6.74 -7.77 -10.19
N ILE A 144 -6.21 -7.48 -8.99
CA ILE A 144 -5.44 -6.28 -8.68
C ILE A 144 -3.96 -6.64 -8.63
N ILE A 145 -3.11 -5.72 -9.06
CA ILE A 145 -1.66 -5.79 -8.96
C ILE A 145 -1.21 -4.59 -8.11
N HIS A 146 -0.42 -4.83 -7.06
CA HIS A 146 -0.02 -3.79 -6.10
C HIS A 146 0.98 -2.79 -6.70
N ARG A 147 2.03 -3.25 -7.36
CA ARG A 147 3.03 -2.49 -8.13
C ARG A 147 3.96 -1.57 -7.34
N ASP A 148 3.78 -1.43 -6.04
CA ASP A 148 4.64 -0.59 -5.19
C ASP A 148 5.01 -1.30 -3.88
N ILE A 149 5.59 -2.50 -4.01
CA ILE A 149 6.01 -3.29 -2.85
C ILE A 149 7.32 -2.73 -2.32
N ARG A 150 7.26 -2.10 -1.14
CA ARG A 150 8.39 -1.51 -0.42
C ARG A 150 8.10 -1.45 1.08
N GLU A 151 9.15 -1.26 1.88
CA GLU A 151 9.07 -1.25 3.34
C GLU A 151 7.99 -0.28 3.87
N GLY A 152 7.96 0.95 3.33
CA GLY A 152 7.00 1.97 3.76
C GLY A 152 5.53 1.65 3.44
N ASN A 153 5.26 0.66 2.57
CA ASN A 153 3.90 0.28 2.18
C ASN A 153 3.40 -0.99 2.87
N ILE A 154 4.17 -1.51 3.82
CA ILE A 154 3.78 -2.65 4.66
C ILE A 154 4.02 -2.25 6.12
N LEU A 155 2.94 -2.13 6.89
CA LEU A 155 2.99 -1.82 8.30
C LEU A 155 2.65 -3.05 9.13
N ILE A 156 3.18 -3.10 10.35
CA ILE A 156 2.85 -4.12 11.34
C ILE A 156 2.44 -3.39 12.61
N ASP A 157 1.19 -3.60 13.04
CA ASP A 157 0.66 -2.95 14.23
C ASP A 157 1.20 -3.59 15.52
N LYS A 158 0.87 -3.00 16.67
CA LYS A 158 1.31 -3.46 17.99
C LYS A 158 0.81 -4.86 18.36
N SER A 159 -0.22 -5.36 17.67
CA SER A 159 -0.74 -6.72 17.86
C SER A 159 -0.04 -7.76 16.95
N GLY A 160 0.90 -7.33 16.09
CA GLY A 160 1.55 -8.17 15.09
C GLY A 160 0.71 -8.38 13.82
N THR A 161 -0.33 -7.57 13.61
CA THR A 161 -1.13 -7.64 12.39
C THR A 161 -0.45 -6.89 11.27
N VAL A 162 -0.18 -7.58 10.17
CA VAL A 162 0.34 -6.98 8.93
C VAL A 162 -0.75 -6.18 8.23
N LYS A 163 -0.42 -5.01 7.73
CA LYS A 163 -1.27 -4.13 6.92
C LYS A 163 -0.56 -3.67 5.67
N VAL A 164 -1.02 -4.14 4.51
CA VAL A 164 -0.58 -3.63 3.21
C VAL A 164 -1.30 -2.32 2.94
N ILE A 165 -0.53 -1.28 2.64
CA ILE A 165 -1.04 0.06 2.37
C ILE A 165 -0.52 0.55 1.01
N ASP A 166 -1.15 1.57 0.47
CA ASP A 166 -0.65 2.35 -0.67
C ASP A 166 -0.35 1.56 -1.95
N PHE A 167 -1.37 1.33 -2.76
CA PHE A 167 -1.27 0.67 -4.05
C PHE A 167 -0.71 1.63 -5.12
N GLY A 168 0.31 1.19 -5.85
CA GLY A 168 0.98 1.98 -6.89
C GLY A 168 0.17 2.18 -8.18
N ILE A 169 -1.15 2.33 -8.11
CA ILE A 169 -2.03 2.45 -9.29
C ILE A 169 -1.72 3.73 -10.07
N GLY A 170 -1.35 4.81 -9.37
CA GLY A 170 -0.89 6.05 -9.99
C GLY A 170 0.38 5.90 -10.83
N LYS A 171 1.20 4.89 -10.57
CA LYS A 171 2.45 4.64 -11.30
C LYS A 171 2.26 4.03 -12.69
N ILE A 172 1.06 3.52 -13.01
CA ILE A 172 0.77 2.93 -14.34
C ILE A 172 0.86 3.99 -15.44
N ALA A 173 0.42 5.20 -15.16
CA ALA A 173 0.37 6.27 -16.14
C ALA A 173 1.74 6.96 -16.35
N SER A 174 2.61 6.96 -15.35
CA SER A 174 3.92 7.63 -15.43
C SER A 174 4.92 6.92 -16.34
N LYS A 175 4.76 5.62 -16.59
CA LYS A 175 5.62 4.89 -17.56
C LYS A 175 5.36 5.27 -19.03
N VAL A 176 4.22 5.90 -19.33
CA VAL A 176 3.90 6.32 -20.71
C VAL A 176 4.52 7.68 -21.04
N ASP A 177 4.78 8.55 -20.05
CA ASP A 177 5.20 9.95 -20.27
C ASP A 177 6.40 10.43 -19.41
N GLY A 178 7.35 9.57 -19.07
CA GLY A 178 8.61 10.02 -18.45
C GLY A 178 8.57 10.17 -16.93
N GLY A 179 8.43 9.07 -16.31
CA GLY A 179 8.72 8.56 -14.96
C GLY A 179 8.92 9.51 -13.79
N ASP A 180 8.24 9.17 -12.74
CA ASP A 180 8.44 9.64 -11.35
C ASP A 180 9.92 9.54 -10.93
N ALA A 181 10.53 10.60 -10.44
CA ALA A 181 11.95 10.62 -10.08
C ALA A 181 12.27 9.61 -8.97
N ASP A 182 11.39 9.42 -7.98
CA ASP A 182 11.59 8.45 -6.89
C ASP A 182 11.43 7.00 -7.36
N SER A 183 10.50 6.73 -8.28
CA SER A 183 10.35 5.46 -8.97
C SER A 183 11.55 5.17 -9.87
N LEU A 184 12.04 6.22 -10.58
CA LEU A 184 13.22 6.12 -11.44
C LEU A 184 14.50 5.82 -10.62
N VAL A 185 14.67 6.45 -9.46
CA VAL A 185 15.81 6.21 -8.56
C VAL A 185 15.74 4.82 -7.95
N ALA A 186 14.57 4.37 -7.54
CA ALA A 186 14.36 3.00 -7.06
C ALA A 186 14.62 1.98 -8.17
N ASP A 187 14.13 2.25 -9.39
CA ASP A 187 14.35 1.41 -10.56
C ASP A 187 15.82 1.45 -11.05
N ILE A 188 16.51 2.59 -10.95
CA ILE A 188 17.95 2.69 -11.24
C ILE A 188 18.78 1.90 -10.22
N ASN A 189 18.46 2.00 -8.94
CA ASN A 189 19.14 1.23 -7.90
C ASN A 189 18.87 -0.28 -8.03
N ARG A 190 17.67 -0.66 -8.48
CA ARG A 190 17.33 -2.04 -8.84
C ARG A 190 18.01 -2.48 -10.13
N ALA A 191 18.06 -1.62 -11.16
CA ALA A 191 18.70 -1.90 -12.45
C ALA A 191 20.22 -2.14 -12.36
N ALA A 192 20.85 -1.65 -11.30
CA ALA A 192 22.25 -1.96 -10.99
C ALA A 192 22.45 -3.38 -10.38
N SER A 193 21.37 -4.12 -10.14
CA SER A 193 21.37 -5.45 -9.57
C SER A 193 21.09 -6.50 -10.66
N ASP A 194 21.96 -7.50 -10.80
CA ASP A 194 21.72 -8.69 -11.63
C ASP A 194 20.54 -9.55 -11.19
N THR A 195 19.74 -9.07 -10.22
CA THR A 195 18.66 -9.79 -9.56
C THR A 195 17.26 -9.45 -10.06
N LEU A 196 17.11 -8.57 -11.07
CA LEU A 196 15.79 -8.16 -11.56
C LEU A 196 15.01 -9.31 -12.24
N PRO A 197 13.68 -9.36 -12.06
CA PRO A 197 12.84 -10.35 -12.74
C PRO A 197 12.75 -10.08 -14.23
N GLN A 198 12.44 -11.12 -15.03
CA GLN A 198 12.33 -11.03 -16.48
C GLN A 198 11.30 -9.98 -16.91
N GLU A 199 10.16 -9.89 -16.20
CA GLU A 199 9.07 -8.95 -16.49
C GLU A 199 9.50 -7.48 -16.44
N TYR A 200 10.55 -7.17 -15.68
CA TYR A 200 11.13 -5.82 -15.67
C TYR A 200 11.65 -5.41 -17.04
N TYR A 201 12.35 -6.33 -17.73
CA TYR A 201 12.89 -6.10 -19.07
C TYR A 201 11.81 -6.12 -20.15
N ASP A 202 10.78 -6.94 -19.93
CA ASP A 202 9.66 -7.07 -20.88
C ASP A 202 8.63 -5.93 -20.70
N GLY A 203 8.71 -5.16 -19.61
CA GLY A 203 7.77 -4.08 -19.31
C GLY A 203 6.37 -4.57 -18.96
N ILE A 204 6.21 -5.85 -18.63
CA ILE A 204 4.93 -6.49 -18.32
C ILE A 204 4.86 -6.75 -16.81
N TYR A 205 3.86 -6.14 -16.15
CA TYR A 205 3.61 -6.36 -14.72
C TYR A 205 2.39 -7.26 -14.52
N THR A 206 2.56 -8.29 -13.70
CA THR A 206 1.52 -9.25 -13.31
C THR A 206 1.53 -9.47 -11.79
N SER A 207 0.61 -10.29 -11.26
CA SER A 207 0.67 -10.74 -9.85
C SER A 207 1.97 -11.49 -9.54
N LEU A 208 2.54 -12.20 -10.52
CA LEU A 208 3.83 -12.88 -10.36
C LEU A 208 5.00 -11.89 -10.22
N THR A 209 4.86 -10.67 -10.75
CA THR A 209 5.84 -9.59 -10.51
C THR A 209 5.75 -9.10 -9.05
N ASP A 210 4.54 -8.92 -8.51
CA ASP A 210 4.35 -8.64 -7.09
C ASP A 210 4.92 -9.76 -6.22
N MET A 211 4.73 -11.03 -6.61
CA MET A 211 5.28 -12.21 -5.92
C MET A 211 6.80 -12.11 -5.80
N PHE A 212 7.48 -11.78 -6.89
CA PHE A 212 8.94 -11.63 -6.90
C PHE A 212 9.38 -10.51 -5.95
N TYR A 213 8.79 -9.32 -6.08
CA TYR A 213 9.20 -8.17 -5.27
C TYR A 213 8.86 -8.32 -3.79
N LEU A 214 7.77 -9.00 -3.45
CA LEU A 214 7.43 -9.33 -2.08
C LEU A 214 8.49 -10.24 -1.45
N ALA A 215 8.88 -11.29 -2.16
CA ALA A 215 9.88 -12.24 -1.68
C ALA A 215 11.28 -11.62 -1.61
N GLU A 216 11.66 -10.81 -2.60
CA GLU A 216 12.93 -10.07 -2.60
C GLU A 216 13.00 -9.11 -1.40
N LEU A 217 11.95 -8.32 -1.17
CA LEU A 217 11.88 -7.40 -0.04
C LEU A 217 12.03 -8.16 1.29
N PHE A 218 11.23 -9.22 1.48
CA PHE A 218 11.22 -9.97 2.73
C PHE A 218 12.55 -10.68 2.99
N GLY A 219 13.12 -11.34 1.96
CA GLY A 219 14.42 -12.00 2.04
C GLY A 219 15.55 -11.03 2.38
N ARG A 220 15.60 -9.88 1.70
CA ARG A 220 16.58 -8.83 1.95
C ARG A 220 16.49 -8.26 3.37
N LEU A 221 15.28 -8.08 3.89
CA LEU A 221 15.08 -7.58 5.25
C LEU A 221 15.58 -8.58 6.30
N ILE A 222 15.31 -9.88 6.11
CA ILE A 222 15.82 -10.93 7.00
C ILE A 222 17.36 -10.97 6.95
N ASP A 223 17.95 -10.95 5.76
CA ASP A 223 19.41 -11.01 5.59
C ASP A 223 20.12 -9.81 6.22
N ASN A 224 19.51 -8.62 6.15
CA ASN A 224 20.09 -7.37 6.67
C ASN A 224 19.89 -7.20 8.19
N ALA A 225 18.99 -7.93 8.79
CA ALA A 225 18.62 -7.76 10.20
C ALA A 225 19.72 -8.14 11.20
N GLY A 226 20.87 -8.67 10.74
CA GLY A 226 22.13 -8.90 11.51
C GLY A 226 22.02 -9.76 12.76
N SER A 227 20.86 -9.80 13.35
CA SER A 227 20.47 -10.55 14.55
C SER A 227 19.43 -11.63 14.25
N CYS A 228 18.90 -11.67 13.03
CA CYS A 228 17.93 -12.65 12.57
C CYS A 228 18.67 -13.71 11.74
N ASP A 229 18.68 -14.95 12.23
CA ASP A 229 19.17 -16.07 11.43
C ASP A 229 18.01 -16.56 10.56
N ARG A 230 18.24 -16.73 9.25
CA ARG A 230 17.26 -17.40 8.36
C ARG A 230 16.86 -18.78 8.85
N THR A 231 17.60 -19.39 9.77
CA THR A 231 17.23 -20.66 10.39
C THR A 231 15.92 -20.60 11.19
N ASP A 232 15.52 -19.40 11.65
CA ASP A 232 14.27 -19.18 12.37
C ASP A 232 13.06 -18.95 11.44
N PHE A 233 13.29 -18.92 10.12
CA PHE A 233 12.25 -18.76 9.11
C PHE A 233 12.00 -20.09 8.38
N SER A 234 10.77 -20.61 8.52
CA SER A 234 10.41 -21.95 8.03
C SER A 234 10.19 -22.03 6.51
N TYR A 235 9.94 -20.91 5.84
CA TYR A 235 9.50 -20.86 4.44
C TYR A 235 10.60 -20.45 3.45
N ASN A 236 11.87 -20.69 3.76
CA ASN A 236 13.00 -20.31 2.90
C ASN A 236 12.90 -20.87 1.48
N ASP A 237 12.47 -22.14 1.32
CA ASP A 237 12.33 -22.76 0.00
C ASP A 237 11.22 -22.12 -0.83
N ILE A 238 10.12 -21.73 -0.18
CA ILE A 238 9.02 -21.00 -0.81
C ILE A 238 9.50 -19.62 -1.25
N LEU A 239 10.17 -18.89 -0.36
CA LEU A 239 10.73 -17.58 -0.63
C LEU A 239 11.68 -17.60 -1.84
N ASN A 240 12.60 -18.58 -1.87
CA ASN A 240 13.55 -18.74 -2.96
C ASN A 240 12.85 -19.04 -4.29
N LYS A 241 11.81 -19.88 -4.29
CA LYS A 241 11.04 -20.16 -5.50
C LYS A 241 10.25 -18.95 -5.99
N MET A 242 9.70 -18.13 -5.08
CA MET A 242 9.04 -16.87 -5.45
C MET A 242 10.01 -15.87 -6.10
N MET A 243 11.31 -15.92 -5.76
CA MET A 243 12.36 -15.06 -6.32
C MET A 243 12.97 -15.56 -7.63
N GLU A 244 12.48 -16.67 -8.20
CA GLU A 244 12.96 -17.12 -9.51
C GLU A 244 12.82 -16.00 -10.56
N LYS A 245 13.87 -15.80 -11.37
CA LYS A 245 13.92 -14.69 -12.34
C LYS A 245 12.82 -14.78 -13.38
N LYS A 246 12.55 -16.01 -13.83
CA LYS A 246 11.54 -16.29 -14.84
C LYS A 246 10.21 -16.60 -14.18
N PRO A 247 9.12 -15.92 -14.58
CA PRO A 247 7.79 -16.13 -13.99
C PRO A 247 7.32 -17.59 -14.06
N GLU A 248 7.64 -18.29 -15.16
CA GLU A 248 7.26 -19.70 -15.35
C GLU A 248 7.94 -20.68 -14.38
N ASN A 249 8.99 -20.24 -13.70
CA ASN A 249 9.67 -21.05 -12.67
C ASN A 249 9.14 -20.78 -11.25
N ARG A 250 8.30 -19.73 -11.08
CA ARG A 250 7.66 -19.41 -9.80
C ARG A 250 6.44 -20.30 -9.56
N PHE A 251 5.68 -19.97 -8.53
CA PHE A 251 4.33 -20.49 -8.36
C PHE A 251 3.39 -19.83 -9.38
N GLU A 252 2.32 -20.53 -9.78
CA GLU A 252 1.35 -20.00 -10.74
C GLU A 252 0.49 -18.87 -10.17
N SER A 253 0.33 -18.83 -8.84
CA SER A 253 -0.44 -17.84 -8.08
C SER A 253 0.07 -17.76 -6.64
N PHE A 254 -0.44 -16.80 -5.87
CA PHE A 254 -0.23 -16.74 -4.41
C PHE A 254 -1.04 -17.80 -3.65
N ALA A 255 -2.08 -18.40 -4.28
CA ALA A 255 -2.97 -19.38 -3.67
C ALA A 255 -2.34 -20.78 -3.56
#